data_ae32728d1604f3dfeb74a93c2ae0a034
#
_entry.id   ae32728d1604f3dfeb74a93c2ae0a034
#
_cell.length_a   1.000
_cell.length_b   1.000
_cell.length_c   1.000
_cell.angle_alpha   90.00
_cell.angle_beta   90.00
_cell.angle_gamma   90.00
#
_symmetry.space_group_name_H-M   'P 1'
#
loop_
_entity.id
_entity.type
_entity.pdbx_description
1 polymer ?
#
loop_
_entity_poly.entity_id
_entity_poly.type
_entity_poly.pdbx_seq_one_letter_code
_entity_poly.pdbx_strand_id
1 'polypeptide(L)'
;MATTINALTTGVGGIVTTADNTGNIDIQSSGTTVMAVTSAGIAVTGRGYSPTITLTDGATINWDTATGQVATVTLGGNRTFAAPTNLVNGGFYALEIVQDGTGSRTASWNSVFKFTGATAPTLSTSASAKDYITFRSDGTNLYEQGRSLGVA
;
A
#
# COMPACT_ATOMS: atom_id res chain seq x y z
N MET A 1 12.44 27.03 1.85
CA MET A 1 11.90 26.82 3.21
C MET A 1 10.53 26.20 3.03
N ALA A 2 10.28 25.04 3.65
CA ALA A 2 8.96 24.42 3.57
C ALA A 2 8.04 25.06 4.62
N THR A 3 6.85 25.51 4.21
CA THR A 3 5.83 25.99 5.15
C THR A 3 5.01 24.82 5.62
N THR A 4 5.07 24.51 6.92
CA THR A 4 4.26 23.45 7.52
C THR A 4 2.94 24.05 7.98
N ILE A 5 1.83 23.51 7.48
CA ILE A 5 0.50 23.82 8.01
C ILE A 5 0.24 22.81 9.12
N ASN A 6 0.27 23.26 10.38
CA ASN A 6 0.11 22.40 11.55
C ASN A 6 -1.23 22.70 12.21
N ALA A 7 -2.06 21.67 12.45
CA ALA A 7 -3.22 21.77 13.31
C ALA A 7 -2.77 21.59 14.76
N LEU A 8 -2.85 22.64 15.58
CA LEU A 8 -2.58 22.58 17.01
C LEU A 8 -3.68 21.78 17.72
N THR A 9 -3.30 20.84 18.57
CA THR A 9 -4.22 20.04 19.39
C THR A 9 -4.82 20.81 20.55
N THR A 10 -4.31 22.00 20.86
CA THR A 10 -4.79 22.89 21.92
C THR A 10 -4.79 24.34 21.43
N GLY A 11 -5.96 24.85 21.09
CA GLY A 11 -6.16 26.24 20.65
C GLY A 11 -7.03 26.35 19.40
N VAL A 12 -7.55 27.54 19.14
CA VAL A 12 -8.32 27.90 17.94
C VAL A 12 -7.39 28.10 16.73
N GLY A 13 -6.62 27.07 16.36
CA GLY A 13 -5.72 27.09 15.22
C GLY A 13 -6.26 26.21 14.11
N GLY A 14 -7.02 26.76 13.21
CA GLY A 14 -7.42 26.13 11.95
C GLY A 14 -6.98 27.02 10.79
N ILE A 15 -6.76 26.40 9.60
CA ILE A 15 -6.69 27.21 8.40
C ILE A 15 -8.11 27.69 8.14
N VAL A 16 -8.35 28.98 8.38
CA VAL A 16 -9.55 29.62 7.89
C VAL A 16 -9.21 30.18 6.51
N THR A 17 -9.66 29.49 5.48
CA THR A 17 -9.63 30.06 4.13
C THR A 17 -10.91 30.86 3.94
N THR A 18 -10.81 32.15 3.62
CA THR A 18 -11.93 32.92 3.12
C THR A 18 -12.33 32.36 1.75
N ALA A 19 -13.58 31.92 1.62
CA ALA A 19 -14.07 31.34 0.38
C ALA A 19 -13.90 32.33 -0.78
N ASP A 20 -13.34 31.83 -1.87
CA ASP A 20 -13.25 32.53 -3.16
C ASP A 20 -14.56 32.42 -3.98
N ASN A 21 -15.67 32.05 -3.37
CA ASN A 21 -16.97 31.75 -3.97
C ASN A 21 -17.04 30.42 -4.75
N THR A 22 -15.96 29.63 -4.87
CA THR A 22 -15.98 28.34 -5.55
C THR A 22 -16.31 27.18 -4.63
N GLY A 23 -16.08 27.35 -3.30
CA GLY A 23 -16.25 26.30 -2.30
C GLY A 23 -15.21 25.18 -2.39
N ASN A 24 -14.15 25.35 -3.17
CA ASN A 24 -13.07 24.40 -3.34
C ASN A 24 -11.88 24.75 -2.45
N ILE A 25 -11.09 23.74 -2.07
CA ILE A 25 -9.78 23.91 -1.45
C ILE A 25 -8.74 23.37 -2.43
N ASP A 26 -7.87 24.24 -2.94
CA ASP A 26 -6.81 23.88 -3.86
C ASP A 26 -5.46 23.85 -3.13
N ILE A 27 -4.77 22.72 -3.19
CA ILE A 27 -3.38 22.58 -2.77
C ILE A 27 -2.49 22.69 -4.00
N GLN A 28 -1.60 23.69 -3.99
CA GLN A 28 -0.76 24.01 -5.14
C GLN A 28 0.72 23.75 -4.85
N SER A 29 1.45 23.36 -5.90
CA SER A 29 2.90 23.34 -5.94
C SER A 29 3.36 24.22 -7.09
N SER A 30 4.17 25.25 -6.78
CA SER A 30 4.65 26.22 -7.78
C SER A 30 3.52 26.86 -8.62
N GLY A 31 2.39 27.21 -7.97
CA GLY A 31 1.24 27.81 -8.63
C GLY A 31 0.35 26.86 -9.43
N THR A 32 0.68 25.57 -9.45
CA THR A 32 -0.14 24.55 -10.12
C THR A 32 -0.92 23.75 -9.09
N THR A 33 -2.23 23.61 -9.24
CA THR A 33 -3.06 22.78 -8.37
C THR A 33 -2.67 21.31 -8.54
N VAL A 34 -2.25 20.68 -7.44
CA VAL A 34 -1.87 19.25 -7.38
C VAL A 34 -2.94 18.41 -6.68
N MET A 35 -3.74 19.02 -5.83
CA MET A 35 -4.90 18.39 -5.19
C MET A 35 -6.00 19.42 -4.98
N ALA A 36 -7.23 19.08 -5.31
CA ALA A 36 -8.40 19.88 -5.05
C ALA A 36 -9.44 19.09 -4.24
N VAL A 37 -10.05 19.73 -3.25
CA VAL A 37 -11.22 19.20 -2.53
C VAL A 37 -12.42 19.97 -3.00
N THR A 38 -13.38 19.28 -3.60
CA THR A 38 -14.59 19.85 -4.21
C THR A 38 -15.83 19.16 -3.66
N SER A 39 -17.02 19.61 -4.02
CA SER A 39 -18.27 18.91 -3.70
C SER A 39 -18.37 17.52 -4.32
N ALA A 40 -17.61 17.22 -5.37
CA ALA A 40 -17.54 15.89 -5.99
C ALA A 40 -16.53 14.95 -5.30
N GLY A 41 -15.67 15.47 -4.41
CA GLY A 41 -14.66 14.71 -3.71
C GLY A 41 -13.26 15.30 -3.83
N ILE A 42 -12.24 14.46 -3.70
CA ILE A 42 -10.82 14.82 -3.80
C ILE A 42 -10.33 14.49 -5.20
N ALA A 43 -9.89 15.50 -5.95
CA ALA A 43 -9.22 15.34 -7.23
C ALA A 43 -7.72 15.53 -7.06
N VAL A 44 -6.91 14.55 -7.48
CA VAL A 44 -5.45 14.66 -7.56
C VAL A 44 -5.09 14.85 -9.01
N THR A 45 -4.68 16.07 -9.38
CA THR A 45 -4.28 16.42 -10.76
C THR A 45 -2.82 16.10 -11.04
N GLY A 46 -2.02 15.96 -9.98
CA GLY A 46 -0.66 15.42 -10.04
C GLY A 46 -0.63 13.89 -10.04
N ARG A 47 0.54 13.32 -9.79
CA ARG A 47 0.70 11.88 -9.61
C ARG A 47 0.36 11.50 -8.17
N GLY A 48 -0.72 10.74 -7.98
CA GLY A 48 -0.98 10.06 -6.72
C GLY A 48 -0.27 8.69 -6.74
N TYR A 49 0.63 8.44 -5.78
CA TYR A 49 1.30 7.16 -5.65
C TYR A 49 1.49 6.80 -4.18
N SER A 50 1.50 5.51 -3.90
CA SER A 50 1.91 4.97 -2.60
C SER A 50 3.37 4.52 -2.72
N PRO A 51 4.30 5.08 -1.93
CA PRO A 51 5.68 4.60 -1.93
C PRO A 51 5.75 3.11 -1.62
N THR A 52 6.61 2.39 -2.33
CA THR A 52 6.87 0.98 -2.05
C THR A 52 7.76 0.88 -0.82
N ILE A 53 7.32 0.09 0.18
CA ILE A 53 8.12 -0.26 1.34
C ILE A 53 8.77 -1.62 1.14
N THR A 54 9.97 -1.81 1.70
CA THR A 54 10.65 -3.11 1.72
C THR A 54 10.39 -3.81 3.05
N LEU A 55 9.76 -4.99 2.98
CA LEU A 55 9.57 -5.82 4.17
C LEU A 55 10.88 -6.54 4.52
N THR A 56 11.12 -6.71 5.81
CA THR A 56 12.28 -7.46 6.28
C THR A 56 12.10 -8.95 5.98
N ASP A 57 13.06 -9.55 5.26
CA ASP A 57 13.11 -10.98 5.06
C ASP A 57 13.50 -11.70 6.36
N GLY A 58 12.80 -12.78 6.68
CA GLY A 58 13.01 -13.60 7.88
C GLY A 58 12.12 -14.84 7.82
N ALA A 59 12.27 -15.75 8.76
CA ALA A 59 11.42 -16.96 8.83
C ALA A 59 9.93 -16.58 8.80
N THR A 60 9.58 -15.47 9.44
CA THR A 60 8.25 -14.84 9.41
C THR A 60 8.38 -13.43 8.86
N ILE A 61 7.58 -13.10 7.84
CA ILE A 61 7.51 -11.77 7.25
C ILE A 61 6.32 -11.05 7.87
N ASN A 62 6.59 -9.87 8.43
CA ASN A 62 5.58 -9.00 9.03
C ASN A 62 5.33 -7.80 8.11
N TRP A 63 4.09 -7.41 7.95
CA TRP A 63 3.66 -6.25 7.19
C TRP A 63 2.82 -5.33 8.07
N ASP A 64 3.39 -4.20 8.48
CA ASP A 64 2.63 -3.11 9.07
C ASP A 64 2.14 -2.20 7.94
N THR A 65 0.85 -2.28 7.62
CA THR A 65 0.27 -1.53 6.52
C THR A 65 0.14 -0.03 6.79
N ALA A 66 0.32 0.42 8.04
CA ALA A 66 0.44 1.84 8.36
C ALA A 66 1.72 2.46 7.79
N THR A 67 2.77 1.64 7.54
CA THR A 67 4.02 2.12 6.95
C THR A 67 3.97 2.19 5.42
N GLY A 68 3.06 1.47 4.79
CA GLY A 68 2.84 1.52 3.35
C GLY A 68 1.90 0.43 2.84
N GLN A 69 1.11 0.78 1.83
CA GLN A 69 0.14 -0.10 1.18
C GLN A 69 0.73 -0.92 0.03
N VAL A 70 1.88 -0.49 -0.48
CA VAL A 70 2.63 -1.20 -1.53
C VAL A 70 3.91 -1.72 -0.91
N ALA A 71 4.11 -3.01 -0.92
CA ALA A 71 5.23 -3.67 -0.27
C ALA A 71 5.98 -4.58 -1.23
N THR A 72 7.29 -4.71 -1.03
CA THR A 72 8.14 -5.68 -1.71
C THR A 72 8.95 -6.48 -0.71
N VAL A 73 9.26 -7.73 -1.04
CA VAL A 73 10.19 -8.57 -0.28
C VAL A 73 10.94 -9.52 -1.19
N THR A 74 12.24 -9.66 -0.97
CA THR A 74 13.05 -10.72 -1.60
C THR A 74 13.19 -11.88 -0.63
N LEU A 75 12.73 -13.07 -1.05
CA LEU A 75 12.74 -14.27 -0.22
C LEU A 75 14.14 -14.93 -0.24
N GLY A 76 14.88 -14.85 0.86
CA GLY A 76 16.14 -15.60 1.05
C GLY A 76 15.93 -17.04 1.52
N GLY A 77 14.71 -17.53 1.61
CA GLY A 77 14.34 -18.89 2.03
C GLY A 77 12.83 -19.11 1.95
N ASN A 78 12.37 -20.29 2.39
CA ASN A 78 10.94 -20.54 2.57
C ASN A 78 10.43 -19.70 3.74
N ARG A 79 9.33 -18.96 3.53
CA ARG A 79 8.85 -17.95 4.49
C ARG A 79 7.37 -18.12 4.84
N THR A 80 6.99 -17.57 5.99
CA THR A 80 5.59 -17.47 6.42
C THR A 80 5.21 -15.99 6.49
N PHE A 81 4.18 -15.58 5.78
CA PHE A 81 3.58 -14.25 5.95
C PHE A 81 2.66 -14.26 7.17
N ALA A 82 2.99 -13.46 8.18
CA ALA A 82 2.15 -13.24 9.35
C ALA A 82 0.88 -12.46 8.98
N ALA A 83 -0.09 -12.39 9.90
CA ALA A 83 -1.22 -11.48 9.74
C ALA A 83 -0.71 -10.03 9.66
N PRO A 84 -1.02 -9.29 8.60
CA PRO A 84 -0.69 -7.87 8.53
C PRO A 84 -1.39 -7.09 9.63
N THR A 85 -0.75 -6.01 10.09
CA THR A 85 -1.31 -5.11 11.10
C THR A 85 -1.81 -3.81 10.47
N ASN A 86 -2.67 -3.07 11.18
CA ASN A 86 -3.18 -1.75 10.79
C ASN A 86 -3.94 -1.75 9.45
N LEU A 87 -4.65 -2.84 9.15
CA LEU A 87 -5.50 -2.92 7.96
C LEU A 87 -6.65 -1.89 8.04
N VAL A 88 -6.90 -1.21 6.93
CA VAL A 88 -8.00 -0.24 6.80
C VAL A 88 -9.12 -0.85 5.97
N ASN A 89 -10.37 -0.73 6.44
CA ASN A 89 -11.54 -1.15 5.67
C ASN A 89 -11.64 -0.35 4.35
N GLY A 90 -11.76 -1.06 3.23
CA GLY A 90 -11.75 -0.46 1.90
C GLY A 90 -10.36 -0.19 1.33
N GLY A 91 -9.29 -0.39 2.12
CA GLY A 91 -7.92 -0.21 1.67
C GLY A 91 -7.52 -1.21 0.58
N PHE A 92 -6.71 -0.74 -0.38
CA PHE A 92 -6.10 -1.56 -1.42
C PHE A 92 -4.62 -1.74 -1.11
N TYR A 93 -4.13 -2.95 -1.28
CA TYR A 93 -2.77 -3.34 -0.94
C TYR A 93 -2.13 -4.12 -2.09
N ALA A 94 -0.84 -3.91 -2.32
CA ALA A 94 -0.08 -4.61 -3.34
C ALA A 94 1.20 -5.20 -2.72
N LEU A 95 1.46 -6.45 -3.02
CA LEU A 95 2.64 -7.17 -2.55
C LEU A 95 3.42 -7.71 -3.75
N GLU A 96 4.67 -7.28 -3.88
CA GLU A 96 5.67 -7.86 -4.77
C GLU A 96 6.52 -8.85 -3.99
N ILE A 97 6.61 -10.07 -4.46
CA ILE A 97 7.47 -11.11 -3.91
C ILE A 97 8.53 -11.44 -4.96
N VAL A 98 9.79 -11.33 -4.56
CA VAL A 98 10.93 -11.58 -5.44
C VAL A 98 11.65 -12.84 -4.97
N GLN A 99 11.95 -13.75 -5.89
CA GLN A 99 12.85 -14.86 -5.61
C GLN A 99 14.29 -14.35 -5.49
N ASP A 100 15.07 -14.92 -4.59
CA ASP A 100 16.51 -14.62 -4.53
C ASP A 100 17.27 -15.18 -5.75
N GLY A 101 18.59 -15.04 -5.75
CA GLY A 101 19.46 -15.59 -6.82
C GLY A 101 19.47 -17.12 -6.93
N THR A 102 18.89 -17.83 -5.95
CA THR A 102 18.75 -19.30 -5.96
C THR A 102 17.39 -19.72 -6.52
N GLY A 103 16.34 -18.98 -6.20
CA GLY A 103 14.97 -19.31 -6.59
C GLY A 103 14.35 -20.44 -5.75
N SER A 104 13.19 -20.91 -6.19
CA SER A 104 12.42 -22.03 -5.58
C SER A 104 12.03 -21.80 -4.12
N ARG A 105 11.93 -20.53 -3.68
CA ARG A 105 11.43 -20.16 -2.36
C ARG A 105 9.92 -20.27 -2.32
N THR A 106 9.39 -20.79 -1.23
CA THR A 106 7.96 -20.98 -1.02
C THR A 106 7.43 -20.01 0.05
N ALA A 107 6.13 -19.73 -0.02
CA ALA A 107 5.43 -18.93 0.97
C ALA A 107 4.30 -19.72 1.61
N SER A 108 4.19 -19.62 2.94
CA SER A 108 3.01 -19.98 3.72
C SER A 108 2.31 -18.70 4.15
N TRP A 109 0.99 -18.75 4.33
CA TRP A 109 0.17 -17.57 4.53
C TRP A 109 -0.70 -17.68 5.78
N ASN A 110 -0.76 -16.60 6.56
CA ASN A 110 -1.72 -16.49 7.63
C ASN A 110 -3.15 -16.51 7.07
N SER A 111 -4.10 -17.01 7.84
CA SER A 111 -5.52 -17.11 7.43
C SER A 111 -6.22 -15.77 7.15
N VAL A 112 -5.60 -14.64 7.52
CA VAL A 112 -6.06 -13.28 7.17
C VAL A 112 -6.01 -13.05 5.64
N PHE A 113 -5.07 -13.70 4.95
CA PHE A 113 -5.01 -13.66 3.49
C PHE A 113 -6.06 -14.61 2.89
N LYS A 114 -7.05 -14.04 2.21
CA LYS A 114 -8.16 -14.75 1.55
C LYS A 114 -7.90 -14.79 0.05
N PHE A 115 -7.54 -15.96 -0.43
CA PHE A 115 -7.22 -16.17 -1.83
C PHE A 115 -8.43 -16.66 -2.62
N THR A 116 -8.46 -16.37 -3.91
CA THR A 116 -9.49 -16.82 -4.84
C THR A 116 -9.55 -18.36 -4.85
N GLY A 117 -10.76 -18.91 -4.73
CA GLY A 117 -10.96 -20.35 -4.64
C GLY A 117 -10.35 -20.99 -3.40
N ALA A 118 -10.09 -20.21 -2.33
CA ALA A 118 -9.41 -20.65 -1.10
C ALA A 118 -8.03 -21.28 -1.33
N THR A 119 -7.38 -20.98 -2.47
CA THR A 119 -6.10 -21.56 -2.86
C THR A 119 -5.02 -20.49 -2.92
N ALA A 120 -4.05 -20.58 -2.00
CA ALA A 120 -2.89 -19.69 -2.00
C ALA A 120 -2.08 -19.84 -3.30
N PRO A 121 -1.41 -18.76 -3.78
CA PRO A 121 -0.58 -18.84 -4.97
C PRO A 121 0.63 -19.76 -4.74
N THR A 122 0.95 -20.56 -5.74
CA THR A 122 2.27 -21.18 -5.85
C THR A 122 3.20 -20.17 -6.50
N LEU A 123 4.22 -19.74 -5.77
CA LEU A 123 5.17 -18.76 -6.25
C LEU A 123 6.00 -19.30 -7.43
N SER A 124 6.44 -18.40 -8.28
CA SER A 124 7.37 -18.70 -9.36
C SER A 124 8.70 -19.19 -8.80
N THR A 125 9.36 -20.11 -9.51
CA THR A 125 10.54 -20.80 -8.99
C THR A 125 11.87 -20.31 -9.56
N SER A 126 11.83 -19.57 -10.67
CA SER A 126 13.06 -19.05 -11.29
C SER A 126 13.76 -18.03 -10.39
N ALA A 127 15.08 -18.02 -10.40
CA ALA A 127 15.87 -17.00 -9.72
C ALA A 127 15.44 -15.60 -10.18
N SER A 128 15.32 -14.68 -9.24
CA SER A 128 14.90 -13.28 -9.45
C SER A 128 13.50 -13.11 -10.05
N ALA A 129 12.70 -14.18 -10.20
CA ALA A 129 11.31 -14.06 -10.64
C ALA A 129 10.50 -13.25 -9.66
N LYS A 130 9.53 -12.51 -10.19
CA LYS A 130 8.64 -11.64 -9.42
C LYS A 130 7.22 -12.13 -9.51
N ASP A 131 6.55 -12.12 -8.38
CA ASP A 131 5.13 -12.43 -8.23
C ASP A 131 4.44 -11.22 -7.62
N TYR A 132 3.36 -10.75 -8.23
CA TYR A 132 2.55 -9.62 -7.77
C TYR A 132 1.19 -10.12 -7.32
N ILE A 133 0.76 -9.71 -6.15
CA ILE A 133 -0.56 -10.02 -5.62
C ILE A 133 -1.20 -8.73 -5.11
N THR A 134 -2.44 -8.50 -5.50
CA THR A 134 -3.22 -7.35 -5.04
C THR A 134 -4.37 -7.78 -4.17
N PHE A 135 -4.68 -6.97 -3.17
CA PHE A 135 -5.71 -7.25 -2.17
C PHE A 135 -6.58 -6.02 -1.93
N ARG A 136 -7.81 -6.29 -1.48
CA ARG A 136 -8.69 -5.32 -0.83
C ARG A 136 -9.00 -5.80 0.58
N SER A 137 -9.01 -4.87 1.55
CA SER A 137 -9.27 -5.20 2.95
C SER A 137 -10.69 -4.83 3.38
N ASP A 138 -11.23 -5.59 4.32
CA ASP A 138 -12.41 -5.27 5.12
C ASP A 138 -12.04 -4.69 6.50
N GLY A 139 -10.75 -4.39 6.74
CA GLY A 139 -10.19 -3.97 8.02
C GLY A 139 -9.70 -5.11 8.90
N THR A 140 -9.99 -6.36 8.55
CA THR A 140 -9.58 -7.57 9.28
C THR A 140 -8.86 -8.55 8.37
N ASN A 141 -9.35 -8.74 7.17
CA ASN A 141 -8.83 -9.68 6.18
C ASN A 141 -8.37 -8.95 4.91
N LEU A 142 -7.47 -9.58 4.18
CA LEU A 142 -7.02 -9.22 2.85
C LEU A 142 -7.61 -10.19 1.82
N TYR A 143 -8.52 -9.71 0.98
CA TYR A 143 -9.15 -10.47 -0.09
C TYR A 143 -8.41 -10.23 -1.39
N GLU A 144 -7.90 -11.28 -1.99
CA GLU A 144 -7.20 -11.21 -3.27
C GLU A 144 -8.11 -10.62 -4.35
N GLN A 145 -7.59 -9.63 -5.08
CA GLN A 145 -8.23 -9.03 -6.24
C GLN A 145 -7.61 -9.51 -7.55
N GLY A 146 -6.35 -9.94 -7.48
CA GLY A 146 -5.65 -10.48 -8.63
C GLY A 146 -4.21 -10.83 -8.31
N ARG A 147 -3.61 -11.63 -9.20
CA ARG A 147 -2.20 -12.02 -9.14
C ARG A 147 -1.59 -12.10 -10.54
N SER A 148 -0.30 -11.77 -10.63
CA SER A 148 0.52 -12.01 -11.81
C SER A 148 1.81 -12.69 -11.34
N LEU A 149 2.02 -13.91 -11.79
CA LEU A 149 3.13 -14.74 -11.33
C LEU A 149 4.18 -14.91 -12.45
N GLY A 150 5.47 -14.94 -12.06
CA GLY A 150 6.57 -15.11 -12.99
C GLY A 150 6.79 -13.93 -13.93
N VAL A 151 6.52 -12.71 -13.44
CA VAL A 151 6.80 -11.51 -14.22
C VAL A 151 8.31 -11.29 -14.24
N ALA A 152 8.89 -11.25 -15.42
CA ALA A 152 10.33 -11.07 -15.65
C ALA A 152 10.68 -9.62 -16.03
#